data_6d3c6d8c34e625d8facbc842404351b3
#
_entry.id   6d3c6d8c34e625d8facbc842404351b3
#
_cell.length_a   1.000
_cell.length_b   1.000
_cell.length_c   1.000
_cell.angle_alpha   90.00
_cell.angle_beta   90.00
_cell.angle_gamma   90.00
#
_symmetry.space_group_name_H-M   'P 1'
#
loop_
_entity.id
_entity.type
_entity.pdbx_description
1 polymer ?
#
loop_
_entity_poly.entity_id
_entity_poly.type
_entity_poly.pdbx_seq_one_letter_code
_entity_poly.pdbx_strand_id
1 'polypeptide(L)'
;GVRLAGASYTLSDDEPGERVGDHADNLARLELMLPGYAAGLDPAELGGRVGFRPVSPDRLPIVGAIPDFAAGRETTRLIDVPRLPGAFCLQGYGARGIVWSALMAELIASLMAGDPLPLESDLVAAVDPGRFLLRRRQPVG
;
A
#
# COMPACT_ATOMS: atom_id res chain seq x y z
N GLY A 1 16.84 16.89 -21.66
CA GLY A 1 16.22 16.62 -20.36
C GLY A 1 15.95 15.13 -20.18
N VAL A 2 15.86 14.64 -18.95
CA VAL A 2 15.49 13.25 -18.63
C VAL A 2 13.97 13.08 -18.82
N ARG A 3 13.56 11.99 -19.47
CA ARG A 3 12.16 11.58 -19.57
C ARG A 3 11.99 10.29 -18.77
N LEU A 4 10.85 10.15 -18.08
CA LEU A 4 10.53 8.95 -17.32
C LEU A 4 9.27 8.32 -17.90
N ALA A 5 9.33 7.02 -18.19
CA ALA A 5 8.19 6.21 -18.60
C ALA A 5 8.10 5.00 -17.65
N GLY A 6 6.92 4.71 -17.15
CA GLY A 6 6.70 3.60 -16.21
C GLY A 6 5.28 3.55 -15.69
N ALA A 7 4.94 2.50 -14.97
CA ALA A 7 5.84 1.45 -14.50
C ALA A 7 5.29 0.07 -14.85
N SER A 8 6.18 -0.89 -14.98
CA SER A 8 5.82 -2.30 -14.84
C SER A 8 5.50 -2.61 -13.37
N TYR A 9 4.68 -3.62 -13.13
CA TYR A 9 4.33 -4.06 -11.78
C TYR A 9 4.15 -5.58 -11.79
N THR A 10 5.01 -6.26 -11.04
CA THR A 10 4.99 -7.72 -10.91
C THR A 10 4.68 -8.08 -9.46
N LEU A 11 3.79 -9.05 -9.26
CA LEU A 11 3.46 -9.59 -7.94
C LEU A 11 4.41 -10.75 -7.60
N SER A 12 4.76 -10.87 -6.32
CA SER A 12 5.59 -11.97 -5.81
C SER A 12 6.94 -12.11 -6.51
N ASP A 13 7.54 -10.98 -6.84
CA ASP A 13 8.84 -10.88 -7.49
C ASP A 13 9.76 -10.06 -6.58
N ASP A 14 10.87 -10.64 -6.18
CA ASP A 14 11.86 -10.05 -5.26
C ASP A 14 13.21 -9.76 -5.94
N GLU A 15 13.26 -9.86 -7.29
CA GLU A 15 14.46 -9.54 -8.04
C GLU A 15 14.70 -8.01 -8.05
N PRO A 16 15.80 -7.52 -7.45
CA PRO A 16 16.09 -6.10 -7.38
C PRO A 16 16.72 -5.52 -8.64
N GLY A 17 17.10 -6.37 -9.61
CA GLY A 17 17.76 -5.97 -10.83
C GLY A 17 16.80 -5.39 -11.87
N GLU A 18 17.30 -4.44 -12.66
CA GLU A 18 16.59 -3.96 -13.85
C GLU A 18 16.55 -5.06 -14.92
N ARG A 19 15.44 -5.13 -15.63
CA ARG A 19 15.25 -6.10 -16.71
C ARG A 19 14.91 -5.39 -18.02
N VAL A 20 15.58 -5.78 -19.09
CA VAL A 20 15.30 -5.25 -20.45
C VAL A 20 13.85 -5.50 -20.86
N GLY A 21 13.25 -6.61 -20.41
CA GLY A 21 11.83 -6.92 -20.66
C GLY A 21 10.89 -5.87 -20.05
N ASP A 22 11.16 -5.39 -18.83
CA ASP A 22 10.37 -4.33 -18.20
C ASP A 22 10.48 -2.99 -18.94
N HIS A 23 11.67 -2.69 -19.49
CA HIS A 23 11.85 -1.52 -20.34
C HIS A 23 11.05 -1.65 -21.65
N ALA A 24 11.09 -2.81 -22.30
CA ALA A 24 10.31 -3.08 -23.49
C ALA A 24 8.80 -2.93 -23.26
N ASP A 25 8.28 -3.49 -22.16
CA ASP A 25 6.87 -3.36 -21.77
C ASP A 25 6.49 -1.89 -21.50
N ASN A 26 7.34 -1.13 -20.83
CA ASN A 26 7.09 0.28 -20.57
C ASN A 26 7.12 1.12 -21.87
N LEU A 27 8.01 0.82 -22.81
CA LEU A 27 8.02 1.46 -24.13
C LEU A 27 6.78 1.11 -24.94
N ALA A 28 6.32 -0.15 -24.93
CA ALA A 28 5.09 -0.56 -25.62
C ALA A 28 3.86 0.20 -25.06
N ARG A 29 3.77 0.35 -23.73
CA ARG A 29 2.71 1.16 -23.11
C ARG A 29 2.81 2.63 -23.46
N LEU A 30 4.03 3.18 -23.47
CA LEU A 30 4.26 4.57 -23.88
C LEU A 30 3.80 4.81 -25.31
N GLU A 31 4.12 3.87 -26.23
CA GLU A 31 3.72 3.98 -27.64
C GLU A 31 2.20 3.93 -27.82
N LEU A 32 1.48 3.14 -26.99
CA LEU A 32 0.01 3.12 -26.99
C LEU A 32 -0.59 4.45 -26.53
N MET A 33 0.02 5.12 -25.55
CA MET A 33 -0.45 6.39 -25.00
C MET A 33 -0.05 7.60 -25.86
N LEU A 34 1.15 7.56 -26.42
CA LEU A 34 1.76 8.63 -27.19
C LEU A 34 2.46 8.05 -28.42
N PRO A 35 1.75 7.80 -29.51
CA PRO A 35 2.31 7.21 -30.72
C PRO A 35 3.52 7.99 -31.25
N GLY A 36 4.57 7.26 -31.61
CA GLY A 36 5.84 7.80 -32.08
C GLY A 36 6.83 8.22 -31.00
N TYR A 37 6.42 8.21 -29.71
CA TYR A 37 7.29 8.66 -28.61
C TYR A 37 8.36 7.65 -28.23
N ALA A 38 8.13 6.38 -28.46
CA ALA A 38 9.07 5.28 -28.24
C ALA A 38 9.93 4.98 -29.48
N ALA A 39 9.68 5.63 -30.61
CA ALA A 39 10.36 5.36 -31.86
C ALA A 39 11.88 5.56 -31.74
N GLY A 40 12.64 4.53 -32.12
CA GLY A 40 14.11 4.55 -32.12
C GLY A 40 14.75 4.38 -30.75
N LEU A 41 13.99 4.11 -29.68
CA LEU A 41 14.54 3.79 -28.37
C LEU A 41 14.83 2.31 -28.25
N ASP A 42 16.05 1.96 -27.85
CA ASP A 42 16.43 0.56 -27.55
C ASP A 42 16.20 0.27 -26.07
N PRO A 43 15.34 -0.71 -25.71
CA PRO A 43 15.15 -1.10 -24.33
C PRO A 43 16.43 -1.45 -23.57
N ALA A 44 17.44 -1.97 -24.26
CA ALA A 44 18.72 -2.35 -23.66
C ALA A 44 19.60 -1.15 -23.26
N GLU A 45 19.37 0.02 -23.86
CA GLU A 45 20.12 1.25 -23.58
C GLU A 45 19.46 2.15 -22.52
N LEU A 46 18.28 1.76 -22.05
CA LEU A 46 17.54 2.52 -21.04
C LEU A 46 18.05 2.20 -19.62
N GLY A 47 18.17 3.25 -18.82
CA GLY A 47 18.34 3.11 -17.39
C GLY A 47 16.98 3.11 -16.68
N GLY A 48 16.92 2.49 -15.49
CA GLY A 48 15.70 2.39 -14.72
C GLY A 48 15.95 2.35 -13.23
N ARG A 49 14.89 2.05 -12.50
CA ARG A 49 14.93 1.80 -11.06
C ARG A 49 13.87 0.77 -10.68
N VAL A 50 14.31 -0.27 -10.01
CA VAL A 50 13.43 -1.22 -9.34
C VAL A 50 13.15 -0.76 -7.92
N GLY A 51 11.95 -0.98 -7.42
CA GLY A 51 11.59 -0.70 -6.03
C GLY A 51 10.42 -1.56 -5.59
N PHE A 52 10.49 -2.04 -4.35
CA PHE A 52 9.44 -2.83 -3.75
C PHE A 52 8.41 -1.94 -3.06
N ARG A 53 7.14 -2.26 -3.24
CA ARG A 53 6.03 -1.57 -2.58
C ARG A 53 5.32 -2.52 -1.63
N PRO A 54 5.32 -2.25 -0.32
CA PRO A 54 4.54 -3.03 0.62
C PRO A 54 3.04 -2.86 0.33
N VAL A 55 2.34 -3.97 0.20
CA VAL A 55 0.90 -4.02 -0.06
C VAL A 55 0.26 -4.95 0.95
N SER A 56 -0.81 -4.50 1.60
CA SER A 56 -1.63 -5.36 2.45
C SER A 56 -2.42 -6.39 1.63
N PRO A 57 -2.83 -7.53 2.21
CA PRO A 57 -3.62 -8.54 1.50
C PRO A 57 -4.92 -8.02 0.90
N ASP A 58 -5.57 -7.06 1.53
CA ASP A 58 -6.81 -6.42 1.09
C ASP A 58 -6.57 -5.15 0.25
N ARG A 59 -5.31 -4.78 0.00
CA ARG A 59 -4.89 -3.59 -0.76
C ARG A 59 -5.36 -2.25 -0.19
N LEU A 60 -5.76 -2.22 1.08
CA LEU A 60 -6.04 -0.99 1.82
C LEU A 60 -4.81 -0.58 2.66
N PRO A 61 -4.61 0.71 2.92
CA PRO A 61 -3.59 1.17 3.86
C PRO A 61 -3.72 0.52 5.24
N ILE A 62 -2.65 0.53 5.99
CA ILE A 62 -2.61 0.08 7.39
C ILE A 62 -2.29 1.29 8.24
N VAL A 63 -3.28 1.79 8.99
CA VAL A 63 -3.19 3.05 9.74
C VAL A 63 -3.82 2.90 11.11
N GLY A 64 -3.09 3.20 12.17
CA GLY A 64 -3.62 3.20 13.53
C GLY A 64 -2.67 2.65 14.58
N ALA A 65 -3.19 2.43 15.77
CA ALA A 65 -2.43 1.88 16.89
C ALA A 65 -2.00 0.43 16.59
N ILE A 66 -0.74 0.11 16.85
CA ILE A 66 -0.17 -1.20 16.58
C ILE A 66 -0.77 -2.24 17.53
N PRO A 67 -1.31 -3.38 17.02
CA PRO A 67 -1.76 -4.47 17.86
C PRO A 67 -0.63 -5.06 18.71
N ASP A 68 -0.96 -5.45 19.93
CA ASP A 68 -0.07 -6.26 20.75
C ASP A 68 -0.24 -7.74 20.40
N PHE A 69 0.60 -8.23 19.51
CA PHE A 69 0.58 -9.62 19.06
C PHE A 69 0.94 -10.62 20.17
N ALA A 70 1.65 -10.17 21.22
CA ALA A 70 2.03 -11.03 22.34
C ALA A 70 0.87 -11.27 23.33
N ALA A 71 -0.12 -10.38 23.34
CA ALA A 71 -1.27 -10.51 24.23
C ALA A 71 -2.22 -11.67 23.87
N GLY A 72 -2.07 -12.30 22.69
CA GLY A 72 -2.66 -13.59 22.30
C GLY A 72 -4.19 -13.69 22.36
N ARG A 73 -4.93 -12.59 22.39
CA ARG A 73 -6.39 -12.58 22.47
C ARG A 73 -7.02 -12.72 21.08
N GLU A 74 -7.74 -13.81 20.88
CA GLU A 74 -8.66 -13.94 19.77
C GLU A 74 -9.93 -13.09 20.04
N THR A 75 -10.26 -12.20 19.13
CA THR A 75 -11.44 -11.33 19.26
C THR A 75 -12.22 -11.26 17.94
N THR A 76 -13.50 -10.95 18.05
CA THR A 76 -14.38 -10.69 16.90
C THR A 76 -14.68 -9.21 16.72
N ARG A 77 -14.23 -8.37 17.65
CA ARG A 77 -14.47 -6.92 17.64
C ARG A 77 -13.16 -6.16 17.66
N LEU A 78 -13.03 -5.19 16.77
CA LEU A 78 -11.82 -4.40 16.62
C LEU A 78 -11.42 -3.64 17.89
N ILE A 79 -12.41 -3.15 18.63
CA ILE A 79 -12.20 -2.42 19.87
C ILE A 79 -11.58 -3.27 21.00
N ASP A 80 -11.73 -4.58 20.92
CA ASP A 80 -11.21 -5.51 21.92
C ASP A 80 -9.77 -5.99 21.57
N VAL A 81 -9.21 -5.56 20.43
CA VAL A 81 -7.84 -5.90 20.04
C VAL A 81 -6.85 -5.15 20.95
N PRO A 82 -6.00 -5.86 21.73
CA PRO A 82 -4.97 -5.23 22.53
C PRO A 82 -4.02 -4.40 21.67
N ARG A 83 -3.56 -3.26 22.20
CA ARG A 83 -2.68 -2.32 21.49
C ARG A 83 -1.41 -2.06 22.28
N LEU A 84 -0.31 -1.87 21.58
CA LEU A 84 0.92 -1.38 22.17
C LEU A 84 0.75 0.10 22.56
N PRO A 85 0.98 0.48 23.84
CA PRO A 85 0.80 1.86 24.27
C PRO A 85 1.70 2.82 23.50
N GLY A 86 1.11 3.90 22.96
CA GLY A 86 1.84 4.96 22.26
C GLY A 86 2.48 4.57 20.93
N ALA A 87 2.24 3.35 20.43
CA ALA A 87 2.80 2.88 19.18
C ALA A 87 1.76 2.92 18.06
N PHE A 88 2.09 3.58 16.96
CA PHE A 88 1.22 3.73 15.79
C PHE A 88 1.96 3.34 14.51
N CYS A 89 1.23 2.93 13.49
CA CYS A 89 1.77 2.64 12.17
C CYS A 89 0.98 3.32 11.05
N LEU A 90 1.71 3.61 9.96
CA LEU A 90 1.21 4.25 8.76
C LEU A 90 1.96 3.64 7.57
N GLN A 91 1.36 2.65 6.89
CA GLN A 91 2.05 1.86 5.86
C GLN A 91 1.07 1.16 4.88
N GLY A 92 1.64 0.37 3.96
CA GLY A 92 0.85 -0.51 3.08
C GLY A 92 0.16 0.20 1.92
N TYR A 93 0.65 1.35 1.50
CA TYR A 93 0.02 2.17 0.44
C TYR A 93 0.09 1.56 -0.96
N GLY A 94 0.99 0.61 -1.20
CA GLY A 94 1.24 0.06 -2.53
C GLY A 94 1.55 1.13 -3.57
N ALA A 95 0.85 1.10 -4.70
CA ALA A 95 1.03 2.07 -5.78
C ALA A 95 0.25 3.39 -5.58
N ARG A 96 -0.54 3.52 -4.51
CA ARG A 96 -1.47 4.64 -4.27
C ARG A 96 -1.04 5.60 -3.15
N GLY A 97 0.26 5.61 -2.81
CA GLY A 97 0.78 6.40 -1.70
C GLY A 97 0.46 7.89 -1.81
N ILE A 98 0.60 8.50 -2.98
CA ILE A 98 0.31 9.93 -3.18
C ILE A 98 -1.17 10.24 -2.91
N VAL A 99 -2.08 9.38 -3.36
CA VAL A 99 -3.53 9.59 -3.18
C VAL A 99 -3.94 9.43 -1.71
N TRP A 100 -3.39 8.42 -1.02
CA TRP A 100 -3.77 8.11 0.35
C TRP A 100 -3.05 8.94 1.42
N SER A 101 -1.83 9.43 1.13
CA SER A 101 -0.92 9.95 2.15
C SER A 101 -1.51 11.11 2.96
N ALA A 102 -2.17 12.06 2.33
CA ALA A 102 -2.72 13.24 3.02
C ALA A 102 -3.83 12.86 4.01
N LEU A 103 -4.83 12.10 3.55
CA LEU A 103 -5.95 11.66 4.38
C LEU A 103 -5.50 10.73 5.51
N MET A 104 -4.59 9.81 5.23
CA MET A 104 -4.09 8.88 6.24
C MET A 104 -3.17 9.57 7.26
N ALA A 105 -2.44 10.61 6.87
CA ALA A 105 -1.67 11.44 7.80
C ALA A 105 -2.58 12.21 8.75
N GLU A 106 -3.68 12.76 8.26
CA GLU A 106 -4.68 13.42 9.10
C GLU A 106 -5.36 12.43 10.05
N LEU A 107 -5.75 11.26 9.55
CA LEU A 107 -6.33 10.20 10.36
C LEU A 107 -5.41 9.79 11.52
N ILE A 108 -4.12 9.53 11.25
CA ILE A 108 -3.21 9.09 12.30
C ILE A 108 -2.92 10.20 13.30
N ALA A 109 -2.84 11.45 12.85
CA ALA A 109 -2.67 12.61 13.73
C ALA A 109 -3.86 12.76 14.68
N SER A 110 -5.09 12.65 14.15
CA SER A 110 -6.31 12.70 14.97
C SER A 110 -6.40 11.55 15.97
N LEU A 111 -6.02 10.32 15.55
CA LEU A 111 -5.96 9.15 16.44
C LEU A 111 -4.95 9.34 17.59
N MET A 112 -3.82 9.99 17.34
CA MET A 112 -2.79 10.25 18.33
C MET A 112 -3.18 11.38 19.29
N ALA A 113 -3.85 12.41 18.79
CA ALA A 113 -4.29 13.58 19.56
C ALA A 113 -5.60 13.33 20.32
N GLY A 114 -6.39 12.34 19.92
CA GLY A 114 -7.76 12.13 20.43
C GLY A 114 -8.77 13.12 19.86
N ASP A 115 -8.48 13.66 18.69
CA ASP A 115 -9.33 14.60 17.97
C ASP A 115 -10.45 13.86 17.18
N PRO A 116 -11.50 14.56 16.72
CA PRO A 116 -12.50 14.02 15.82
C PRO A 116 -11.83 13.44 14.56
N LEU A 117 -12.26 12.23 14.17
CA LEU A 117 -11.64 11.54 13.04
C LEU A 117 -12.16 12.09 11.70
N PRO A 118 -11.33 12.19 10.66
CA PRO A 118 -11.70 12.71 9.34
C PRO A 118 -12.50 11.71 8.49
N LEU A 119 -12.79 10.53 9.02
CA LEU A 119 -13.48 9.44 8.34
C LEU A 119 -14.55 8.82 9.24
N GLU A 120 -15.55 8.21 8.63
CA GLU A 120 -16.57 7.41 9.28
C GLU A 120 -15.95 6.17 9.94
N SER A 121 -16.59 5.67 11.00
CA SER A 121 -16.05 4.61 11.85
C SER A 121 -15.77 3.29 11.13
N ASP A 122 -16.57 2.95 10.12
CA ASP A 122 -16.39 1.77 9.28
C ASP A 122 -15.17 1.89 8.35
N LEU A 123 -14.91 3.08 7.81
CA LEU A 123 -13.72 3.37 7.01
C LEU A 123 -12.45 3.37 7.86
N VAL A 124 -12.53 3.92 9.08
CA VAL A 124 -11.42 3.83 10.05
C VAL A 124 -11.13 2.36 10.38
N ALA A 125 -12.16 1.57 10.65
CA ALA A 125 -12.00 0.14 10.93
C ALA A 125 -11.41 -0.63 9.74
N ALA A 126 -11.76 -0.24 8.51
CA ALA A 126 -11.24 -0.86 7.29
C ALA A 126 -9.73 -0.66 7.08
N VAL A 127 -9.13 0.38 7.65
CA VAL A 127 -7.68 0.63 7.57
C VAL A 127 -6.92 0.28 8.85
N ASP A 128 -7.62 -0.04 9.94
CA ASP A 128 -7.01 -0.37 11.23
C ASP A 128 -6.14 -1.64 11.16
N PRO A 129 -4.90 -1.63 11.70
CA PRO A 129 -4.00 -2.79 11.67
C PRO A 129 -4.56 -4.03 12.39
N GLY A 130 -5.44 -3.86 13.38
CA GLY A 130 -6.09 -4.95 14.11
C GLY A 130 -7.10 -5.75 13.29
N ARG A 131 -7.53 -5.26 12.12
CA ARG A 131 -8.50 -5.94 11.26
C ARG A 131 -8.03 -7.33 10.82
N PHE A 132 -6.74 -7.55 10.74
CA PHE A 132 -6.16 -8.85 10.38
C PHE A 132 -6.15 -9.87 11.51
N LEU A 133 -6.44 -9.44 12.75
CA LEU A 133 -6.51 -10.29 13.93
C LEU A 133 -7.94 -10.71 14.29
N LEU A 134 -8.93 -10.20 13.56
CA LEU A 134 -10.32 -10.55 13.82
C LEU A 134 -10.65 -11.95 13.32
N ARG A 135 -11.21 -12.79 14.17
CA ARG A 135 -11.84 -14.03 13.73
C ARG A 135 -13.02 -13.73 12.81
N ARG A 136 -13.02 -14.30 11.62
CA ARG A 136 -14.21 -14.30 10.78
C ARG A 136 -15.30 -15.09 11.51
N ARG A 137 -16.47 -14.46 11.74
CA ARG A 137 -17.66 -15.22 12.15
C ARG A 137 -17.93 -16.24 11.05
N GLN A 138 -17.89 -17.54 11.38
CA GLN A 138 -18.45 -18.54 10.48
C GLN A 138 -19.94 -18.23 10.31
N PRO A 139 -20.48 -18.19 9.08
CA PRO A 139 -21.91 -18.11 8.91
C PRO A 139 -22.53 -19.31 9.62
N VAL A 140 -23.48 -19.05 10.52
CA VAL A 140 -24.31 -20.08 11.11
C VAL A 140 -25.11 -20.67 9.95
N GLY A 141 -24.83 -21.97 9.62
CA GLY A 141 -25.52 -22.72 8.58
C GLY A 141 -26.98 -23.01 8.99
#